data_d7c86d95ac68f154b09bdf459d9f358f
#
_entry.id   d7c86d95ac68f154b09bdf459d9f358f
#
_cell.length_a   1.000
_cell.length_b   1.000
_cell.length_c   1.000
_cell.angle_alpha   90.00
_cell.angle_beta   90.00
_cell.angle_gamma   90.00
#
_symmetry.space_group_name_H-M   'P 1'
#
loop_
_entity.id
_entity.type
_entity.pdbx_description
1 polymer ?
#
loop_
_entity_poly.entity_id
_entity_poly.type
_entity_poly.pdbx_seq_one_letter_code
_entity_poly.pdbx_strand_id
1 'polypeptide(L)'
;MLNGKYVETEKIVEVMEKLIAPGDKVVLEGDNQKQASFLSESLEKVDAEKVNDLHLIMSSISRPEHLNIFEKGIASKIDFSYAGAQSLRVAQMIEDGTMKLGDIHTYLELYGRLFIDLIPNVVLVAADKADKDGNLYTGFNTEETPTIIEAAAFKDGIVIVQVNEVVDSLPRVDIPGDWVDVVVKADKPYQLEALFTRDPQNITELQILMAMMAIKGIYAEHGVQSLNHGIGFNTAAIELLLPTYGESLGLKGKIAKNWVLNPHPTMIPAIESGWVESIHSFGGEVGMEKYIAARPDVFFIGKDGTMRSNRTLSQAAGQYAIDMFIGSTLQLDYEGNSSTVTKGRLSGFGGAPNMGHNPGGRRHSTPEWQSLRDNDDPLGKGQKLVVQMVETYGSNKKPVFVEELDALAVQKQAGLANAPVMIYSEDTTHIVTEEGIAYLYKAKTKEERQAAIAAIGGVTPLGMTSTKESLDSLREAGIVKLPEDLGIKRSEAKRSLLAAQTIDDLIEWSDGLYEPPMKFRTWS
;
A
#
# COMPACT_ATOMS: atom_id res chain seq x y z
N MET A 1 -27.90 -11.35 -28.02
CA MET A 1 -26.81 -10.55 -27.44
C MET A 1 -26.77 -10.70 -25.93
N LEU A 2 -27.85 -10.45 -25.25
CA LEU A 2 -27.98 -10.71 -23.81
C LEU A 2 -28.95 -11.85 -23.59
N ASN A 3 -28.53 -12.91 -22.89
CA ASN A 3 -29.41 -13.92 -22.34
C ASN A 3 -29.57 -13.63 -20.84
N GLY A 4 -30.56 -12.81 -20.52
CA GLY A 4 -30.62 -12.19 -19.22
C GLY A 4 -29.48 -11.17 -19.05
N LYS A 5 -28.64 -11.33 -17.99
CA LYS A 5 -27.46 -10.49 -17.70
C LYS A 5 -26.19 -10.98 -18.41
N TYR A 6 -26.18 -12.15 -19.01
CA TYR A 6 -25.00 -12.80 -19.55
C TYR A 6 -24.72 -12.40 -20.99
N VAL A 7 -23.45 -12.10 -21.27
CA VAL A 7 -22.93 -11.73 -22.58
C VAL A 7 -21.90 -12.78 -23.01
N GLU A 8 -21.98 -13.17 -24.30
CA GLU A 8 -20.94 -13.98 -24.92
C GLU A 8 -19.60 -13.21 -24.91
N THR A 9 -18.51 -13.90 -24.62
CA THR A 9 -17.17 -13.32 -24.47
C THR A 9 -16.76 -12.44 -25.66
N GLU A 10 -17.06 -12.90 -26.89
CA GLU A 10 -16.70 -12.19 -28.13
C GLU A 10 -17.55 -10.94 -28.39
N LYS A 11 -18.64 -10.76 -27.64
CA LYS A 11 -19.58 -9.64 -27.80
C LYS A 11 -19.35 -8.49 -26.82
N ILE A 12 -18.42 -8.64 -25.88
CA ILE A 12 -18.27 -7.66 -24.79
C ILE A 12 -17.89 -6.27 -25.33
N VAL A 13 -17.03 -6.19 -26.33
CA VAL A 13 -16.63 -4.91 -26.95
C VAL A 13 -17.85 -4.19 -27.53
N GLU A 14 -18.69 -4.90 -28.30
CA GLU A 14 -19.94 -4.35 -28.88
C GLU A 14 -20.91 -3.89 -27.77
N VAL A 15 -20.96 -4.60 -26.65
CA VAL A 15 -21.79 -4.24 -25.50
C VAL A 15 -21.24 -2.97 -24.83
N MET A 16 -19.93 -2.87 -24.63
CA MET A 16 -19.30 -1.66 -24.10
C MET A 16 -19.57 -0.44 -25.00
N GLU A 17 -19.42 -0.57 -26.31
CA GLU A 17 -19.73 0.51 -27.27
C GLU A 17 -21.18 0.99 -27.24
N LYS A 18 -22.11 0.18 -26.71
CA LYS A 18 -23.52 0.55 -26.55
C LYS A 18 -23.86 1.13 -25.20
N LEU A 19 -23.12 0.74 -24.17
CA LEU A 19 -23.42 1.09 -22.78
C LEU A 19 -22.59 2.26 -22.27
N ILE A 20 -21.39 2.46 -22.81
CA ILE A 20 -20.48 3.53 -22.40
C ILE A 20 -20.63 4.70 -23.35
N ALA A 21 -20.95 5.88 -22.81
CA ALA A 21 -21.08 7.10 -23.57
C ALA A 21 -19.78 7.92 -23.54
N PRO A 22 -19.51 8.76 -24.56
CA PRO A 22 -18.43 9.73 -24.51
C PRO A 22 -18.50 10.63 -23.27
N GLY A 23 -17.37 10.80 -22.58
CA GLY A 23 -17.28 11.63 -21.37
C GLY A 23 -17.70 10.93 -20.08
N ASP A 24 -18.09 9.67 -20.11
CA ASP A 24 -18.47 8.90 -18.91
C ASP A 24 -17.30 8.81 -17.90
N LYS A 25 -17.66 8.83 -16.62
CA LYS A 25 -16.79 8.40 -15.53
C LYS A 25 -16.83 6.87 -15.42
N VAL A 26 -15.71 6.25 -15.69
CA VAL A 26 -15.57 4.79 -15.68
C VAL A 26 -14.61 4.38 -14.57
N VAL A 27 -15.12 3.65 -13.57
CA VAL A 27 -14.25 3.01 -12.58
C VAL A 27 -13.79 1.68 -13.15
N LEU A 28 -12.49 1.51 -13.27
CA LEU A 28 -11.85 0.25 -13.70
C LEU A 28 -11.10 -0.35 -12.51
N GLU A 29 -11.53 -1.54 -12.06
CA GLU A 29 -10.83 -2.28 -11.01
C GLU A 29 -9.47 -2.74 -11.51
N GLY A 30 -8.41 -2.13 -11.00
CA GLY A 30 -7.05 -2.26 -11.51
C GLY A 30 -6.01 -2.69 -10.46
N ASP A 31 -6.44 -3.22 -9.34
CA ASP A 31 -5.56 -3.64 -8.25
C ASP A 31 -4.58 -4.77 -8.63
N ASN A 32 -3.44 -4.85 -7.95
CA ASN A 32 -2.47 -5.93 -8.19
C ASN A 32 -2.99 -7.31 -7.79
N GLN A 33 -3.85 -7.38 -6.77
CA GLN A 33 -4.39 -8.62 -6.22
C GLN A 33 -5.76 -8.99 -6.79
N LYS A 34 -6.39 -8.09 -7.55
CA LYS A 34 -7.65 -8.33 -8.24
C LYS A 34 -7.87 -7.29 -9.32
N GLN A 35 -8.06 -7.72 -10.55
CA GLN A 35 -8.14 -6.81 -11.70
C GLN A 35 -9.19 -7.26 -12.68
N ALA A 36 -9.87 -6.29 -13.25
CA ALA A 36 -10.74 -6.48 -14.41
C ALA A 36 -9.91 -6.53 -15.73
N SER A 37 -8.93 -7.45 -15.79
CA SER A 37 -7.95 -7.51 -16.87
C SER A 37 -8.57 -7.76 -18.25
N PHE A 38 -9.55 -8.68 -18.34
CA PHE A 38 -10.25 -8.95 -19.59
C PHE A 38 -11.11 -7.74 -20.03
N LEU A 39 -11.76 -7.05 -19.07
CA LEU A 39 -12.56 -5.86 -19.38
C LEU A 39 -11.67 -4.67 -19.76
N SER A 40 -10.49 -4.51 -19.14
CA SER A 40 -9.54 -3.45 -19.55
C SER A 40 -8.98 -3.68 -20.95
N GLU A 41 -8.60 -4.94 -21.28
CA GLU A 41 -8.19 -5.34 -22.64
C GLU A 41 -9.33 -5.20 -23.67
N SER A 42 -10.58 -5.35 -23.23
CA SER A 42 -11.75 -5.15 -24.09
C SER A 42 -12.07 -3.67 -24.30
N LEU A 43 -11.96 -2.86 -23.27
CA LEU A 43 -12.11 -1.40 -23.37
C LEU A 43 -11.05 -0.79 -24.29
N GLU A 44 -9.82 -1.31 -24.28
CA GLU A 44 -8.78 -0.91 -25.22
C GLU A 44 -9.13 -1.15 -26.70
N LYS A 45 -10.10 -2.02 -26.99
CA LYS A 45 -10.52 -2.43 -28.37
C LYS A 45 -11.77 -1.72 -28.87
N VAL A 46 -12.43 -0.89 -28.06
CA VAL A 46 -13.61 -0.15 -28.50
C VAL A 46 -13.23 0.89 -29.56
N ASP A 47 -14.18 1.22 -30.40
CA ASP A 47 -14.04 2.26 -31.41
C ASP A 47 -14.02 3.65 -30.75
N ALA A 48 -12.89 4.35 -30.83
CA ALA A 48 -12.73 5.68 -30.27
C ALA A 48 -13.63 6.75 -30.88
N GLU A 49 -14.24 6.50 -32.05
CA GLU A 49 -15.27 7.38 -32.60
C GLU A 49 -16.59 7.27 -31.84
N LYS A 50 -16.83 6.12 -31.17
CA LYS A 50 -18.05 5.85 -30.39
C LYS A 50 -17.86 6.09 -28.89
N VAL A 51 -16.69 5.70 -28.37
CA VAL A 51 -16.37 5.75 -26.93
C VAL A 51 -15.08 6.55 -26.79
N ASN A 52 -15.16 7.75 -26.28
CA ASN A 52 -14.01 8.65 -26.12
C ASN A 52 -14.21 9.62 -24.97
N ASP A 53 -13.16 10.39 -24.68
CA ASP A 53 -13.12 11.41 -23.61
C ASP A 53 -13.49 10.85 -22.23
N LEU A 54 -13.25 9.55 -22.00
CA LEU A 54 -13.58 8.92 -20.73
C LEU A 54 -12.71 9.49 -19.59
N HIS A 55 -13.34 9.65 -18.44
CA HIS A 55 -12.67 9.93 -17.18
C HIS A 55 -12.48 8.61 -16.42
N LEU A 56 -11.29 8.01 -16.50
CA LEU A 56 -10.98 6.79 -15.76
C LEU A 56 -10.70 7.09 -14.29
N ILE A 57 -11.21 6.23 -13.42
CA ILE A 57 -11.01 6.28 -11.98
C ILE A 57 -10.50 4.91 -11.56
N MET A 58 -9.31 4.86 -10.93
CA MET A 58 -8.65 3.61 -10.58
C MET A 58 -7.97 3.72 -9.22
N SER A 59 -8.09 2.71 -8.39
CA SER A 59 -7.27 2.64 -7.17
C SER A 59 -5.79 2.40 -7.50
N SER A 60 -5.52 1.55 -8.49
CA SER A 60 -4.15 1.26 -8.92
C SER A 60 -4.06 1.14 -10.44
N ILE A 61 -3.01 1.73 -11.01
CA ILE A 61 -2.64 1.58 -12.42
C ILE A 61 -1.56 0.49 -12.47
N SER A 62 -1.98 -0.77 -12.44
CA SER A 62 -1.06 -1.91 -12.29
C SER A 62 -0.53 -2.43 -13.63
N ARG A 63 -1.23 -2.20 -14.75
CA ARG A 63 -0.94 -2.82 -16.04
C ARG A 63 -0.72 -1.81 -17.17
N PRO A 64 0.09 -2.16 -18.19
CA PRO A 64 0.28 -1.32 -19.36
C PRO A 64 -1.03 -1.01 -20.12
N GLU A 65 -1.94 -1.97 -20.21
CA GLU A 65 -3.23 -1.85 -20.91
C GLU A 65 -4.08 -0.70 -20.37
N HIS A 66 -3.99 -0.43 -19.07
CA HIS A 66 -4.70 0.70 -18.46
C HIS A 66 -4.29 2.05 -19.09
N LEU A 67 -3.04 2.17 -19.53
CA LEU A 67 -2.51 3.38 -20.15
C LEU A 67 -2.69 3.41 -21.67
N ASN A 68 -2.75 2.23 -22.33
CA ASN A 68 -3.01 2.14 -23.77
C ASN A 68 -4.37 2.76 -24.15
N ILE A 69 -5.36 2.70 -23.23
CA ILE A 69 -6.68 3.31 -23.39
C ILE A 69 -6.59 4.81 -23.68
N PHE A 70 -5.63 5.51 -23.05
CA PHE A 70 -5.37 6.92 -23.30
C PHE A 70 -4.65 7.17 -24.64
N GLU A 71 -3.66 6.35 -24.98
CA GLU A 71 -2.92 6.47 -26.25
C GLU A 71 -3.84 6.27 -27.47
N LYS A 72 -4.92 5.50 -27.29
CA LYS A 72 -5.94 5.28 -28.33
C LYS A 72 -7.02 6.36 -28.37
N GLY A 73 -6.96 7.35 -27.50
CA GLY A 73 -7.95 8.44 -27.44
C GLY A 73 -9.30 8.03 -26.87
N ILE A 74 -9.41 6.87 -26.22
CA ILE A 74 -10.63 6.39 -25.57
C ILE A 74 -10.84 7.11 -24.24
N ALA A 75 -9.79 7.31 -23.45
CA ALA A 75 -9.83 8.10 -22.21
C ALA A 75 -8.96 9.35 -22.34
N SER A 76 -9.32 10.39 -21.59
CA SER A 76 -8.61 11.69 -21.58
C SER A 76 -8.15 12.12 -20.19
N LYS A 77 -8.78 11.60 -19.13
CA LYS A 77 -8.55 12.02 -17.74
C LYS A 77 -8.48 10.84 -16.80
N ILE A 78 -7.64 10.95 -15.76
CA ILE A 78 -7.49 9.91 -14.73
C ILE A 78 -7.49 10.50 -13.32
N ASP A 79 -8.16 9.82 -12.41
CA ASP A 79 -7.99 9.90 -10.95
C ASP A 79 -7.48 8.54 -10.44
N PHE A 80 -6.43 8.53 -9.60
CA PHE A 80 -5.84 7.29 -9.12
C PHE A 80 -5.20 7.44 -7.72
N SER A 81 -4.92 6.30 -7.07
CA SER A 81 -4.21 6.28 -5.78
C SER A 81 -2.79 5.76 -5.89
N TYR A 82 -2.53 4.78 -6.75
CA TYR A 82 -1.22 4.15 -6.89
C TYR A 82 -0.93 3.75 -8.35
N ALA A 83 0.28 4.02 -8.84
CA ALA A 83 0.66 3.69 -10.22
C ALA A 83 1.81 2.68 -10.33
N GLY A 84 2.49 2.34 -9.23
CA GLY A 84 3.50 1.28 -9.17
C GLY A 84 4.52 1.29 -10.31
N ALA A 85 4.57 0.19 -11.04
CA ALA A 85 5.47 0.01 -12.19
C ALA A 85 5.16 0.96 -13.35
N GLN A 86 3.94 1.47 -13.46
CA GLN A 86 3.52 2.39 -14.52
C GLN A 86 3.84 3.86 -14.23
N SER A 87 4.36 4.17 -13.07
CA SER A 87 4.56 5.54 -12.56
C SER A 87 5.40 6.46 -13.47
N LEU A 88 6.35 5.92 -14.21
CA LEU A 88 7.16 6.67 -15.19
C LEU A 88 6.34 7.01 -16.43
N ARG A 89 5.59 6.04 -16.95
CA ARG A 89 4.73 6.23 -18.13
C ARG A 89 3.59 7.21 -17.85
N VAL A 90 2.98 7.13 -16.65
CA VAL A 90 1.97 8.11 -16.21
C VAL A 90 2.54 9.52 -16.21
N ALA A 91 3.74 9.72 -15.64
CA ALA A 91 4.39 11.03 -15.64
C ALA A 91 4.63 11.57 -17.05
N GLN A 92 5.12 10.72 -17.96
CA GLN A 92 5.38 11.07 -19.35
C GLN A 92 4.10 11.46 -20.08
N MET A 93 3.00 10.70 -19.91
CA MET A 93 1.73 10.95 -20.58
C MET A 93 1.05 12.25 -20.12
N ILE A 94 1.29 12.66 -18.88
CA ILE A 94 0.84 13.95 -18.35
C ILE A 94 1.70 15.09 -18.93
N GLU A 95 3.02 14.87 -19.04
CA GLU A 95 3.96 15.87 -19.58
C GLU A 95 3.69 16.15 -21.06
N ASP A 96 3.42 15.14 -21.88
CA ASP A 96 3.15 15.28 -23.31
C ASP A 96 1.68 15.62 -23.64
N GLY A 97 0.81 15.65 -22.63
CA GLY A 97 -0.61 16.00 -22.76
C GLY A 97 -1.52 14.88 -23.26
N THR A 98 -1.03 13.66 -23.39
CA THR A 98 -1.84 12.49 -23.74
C THR A 98 -2.88 12.17 -22.67
N MET A 99 -2.58 12.51 -21.42
CA MET A 99 -3.44 12.29 -20.26
C MET A 99 -3.55 13.54 -19.40
N LYS A 100 -4.75 13.85 -18.94
CA LYS A 100 -5.00 14.87 -17.91
C LYS A 100 -5.08 14.19 -16.55
N LEU A 101 -4.38 14.73 -15.56
CA LEU A 101 -4.50 14.29 -14.17
C LEU A 101 -5.72 14.98 -13.54
N GLY A 102 -6.62 14.18 -13.00
CA GLY A 102 -7.70 14.66 -12.13
C GLY A 102 -7.15 14.98 -10.76
N ASP A 103 -6.78 13.93 -10.03
CA ASP A 103 -6.07 14.07 -8.76
C ASP A 103 -5.34 12.76 -8.41
N ILE A 104 -4.48 12.82 -7.38
CA ILE A 104 -3.83 11.67 -6.76
C ILE A 104 -4.40 11.54 -5.35
N HIS A 105 -5.05 10.42 -5.07
CA HIS A 105 -5.82 10.19 -3.85
C HIS A 105 -5.14 9.22 -2.90
N THR A 106 -5.55 9.25 -1.65
CA THR A 106 -5.45 8.08 -0.77
C THR A 106 -6.55 7.07 -1.14
N TYR A 107 -6.42 5.80 -0.76
CA TYR A 107 -7.50 4.83 -1.04
C TYR A 107 -8.84 5.25 -0.42
N LEU A 108 -8.87 5.64 0.87
CA LEU A 108 -10.13 6.02 1.52
C LEU A 108 -10.74 7.29 0.94
N GLU A 109 -9.91 8.26 0.58
CA GLU A 109 -10.39 9.47 -0.11
C GLU A 109 -11.04 9.13 -1.45
N LEU A 110 -10.37 8.31 -2.27
CA LEU A 110 -10.92 7.88 -3.56
C LEU A 110 -12.26 7.17 -3.38
N TYR A 111 -12.34 6.20 -2.45
CA TYR A 111 -13.59 5.50 -2.17
C TYR A 111 -14.68 6.44 -1.67
N GLY A 112 -14.34 7.41 -0.81
CA GLY A 112 -15.29 8.43 -0.37
C GLY A 112 -15.82 9.27 -1.54
N ARG A 113 -14.94 9.67 -2.46
CA ARG A 113 -15.30 10.48 -3.63
C ARG A 113 -16.20 9.75 -4.64
N LEU A 114 -16.14 8.40 -4.69
CA LEU A 114 -17.08 7.62 -5.51
C LEU A 114 -18.55 7.83 -5.11
N PHE A 115 -18.81 8.24 -3.85
CA PHE A 115 -20.16 8.51 -3.34
C PHE A 115 -20.51 10.01 -3.32
N ILE A 116 -19.54 10.91 -3.60
CA ILE A 116 -19.72 12.37 -3.48
C ILE A 116 -19.74 13.04 -4.86
N ASP A 117 -18.66 12.96 -5.63
CA ASP A 117 -18.45 13.72 -6.87
C ASP A 117 -17.84 12.91 -8.03
N LEU A 118 -17.12 11.82 -7.73
CA LEU A 118 -16.63 10.86 -8.72
C LEU A 118 -17.61 9.70 -8.93
N ILE A 119 -18.91 9.93 -8.75
CA ILE A 119 -19.95 8.92 -8.92
C ILE A 119 -19.82 8.30 -10.32
N PRO A 120 -19.60 6.98 -10.44
CA PRO A 120 -19.35 6.34 -11.72
C PRO A 120 -20.63 6.21 -12.56
N ASN A 121 -20.51 6.47 -13.87
CA ASN A 121 -21.53 6.10 -14.83
C ASN A 121 -21.46 4.61 -15.17
N VAL A 122 -20.23 4.07 -15.23
CA VAL A 122 -19.98 2.65 -15.50
C VAL A 122 -18.87 2.15 -14.59
N VAL A 123 -19.00 0.91 -14.12
CA VAL A 123 -17.94 0.22 -13.40
C VAL A 123 -17.58 -1.09 -14.09
N LEU A 124 -16.29 -1.36 -14.20
CA LEU A 124 -15.70 -2.54 -14.80
C LEU A 124 -14.94 -3.28 -13.71
N VAL A 125 -15.49 -4.39 -13.22
CA VAL A 125 -14.98 -5.12 -12.06
C VAL A 125 -14.77 -6.61 -12.34
N ALA A 126 -14.05 -7.28 -11.46
CA ALA A 126 -13.79 -8.71 -11.54
C ALA A 126 -14.39 -9.46 -10.36
N ALA A 127 -14.89 -10.68 -10.60
CA ALA A 127 -15.22 -11.66 -9.60
C ALA A 127 -14.68 -13.04 -9.99
N ASP A 128 -14.57 -13.95 -9.03
CA ASP A 128 -14.14 -15.33 -9.34
C ASP A 128 -15.26 -16.10 -10.03
N LYS A 129 -16.47 -16.05 -9.46
CA LYS A 129 -17.62 -16.81 -9.97
C LYS A 129 -18.91 -15.99 -9.96
N ALA A 130 -19.79 -16.34 -10.90
CA ALA A 130 -21.18 -15.90 -10.87
C ALA A 130 -22.11 -17.12 -10.96
N ASP A 131 -23.31 -17.02 -10.35
CA ASP A 131 -24.39 -17.99 -10.58
C ASP A 131 -25.34 -17.52 -11.70
N LYS A 132 -26.32 -18.35 -12.03
CA LYS A 132 -27.31 -18.05 -13.11
C LYS A 132 -28.13 -16.78 -12.89
N ASP A 133 -28.25 -16.30 -11.66
CA ASP A 133 -29.00 -15.11 -11.29
C ASP A 133 -28.10 -13.84 -11.27
N GLY A 134 -26.79 -14.01 -11.55
CA GLY A 134 -25.80 -12.94 -11.57
C GLY A 134 -25.28 -12.56 -10.19
N ASN A 135 -25.57 -13.35 -9.14
CA ASN A 135 -24.89 -13.18 -7.86
C ASN A 135 -23.41 -13.48 -8.01
N LEU A 136 -22.56 -12.77 -7.27
CA LEU A 136 -21.11 -12.89 -7.41
C LEU A 136 -20.45 -13.45 -6.15
N TYR A 137 -19.46 -14.27 -6.39
CA TYR A 137 -18.46 -14.69 -5.44
C TYR A 137 -17.11 -14.05 -5.83
N THR A 138 -16.57 -13.22 -4.94
CA THR A 138 -15.35 -12.43 -5.22
C THR A 138 -14.06 -13.23 -5.17
N GLY A 139 -14.11 -14.50 -4.73
CA GLY A 139 -12.95 -15.37 -4.66
C GLY A 139 -12.17 -15.23 -3.37
N PHE A 140 -10.85 -15.42 -3.46
CA PHE A 140 -9.96 -15.35 -2.32
C PHE A 140 -9.90 -13.94 -1.72
N ASN A 141 -9.95 -12.91 -2.57
CA ASN A 141 -9.93 -11.51 -2.17
C ASN A 141 -11.21 -10.79 -2.55
N THR A 142 -11.76 -10.02 -1.62
CA THR A 142 -12.90 -9.13 -1.89
C THR A 142 -12.43 -7.76 -2.40
N GLU A 143 -11.31 -7.26 -1.87
CA GLU A 143 -10.68 -5.99 -2.23
C GLU A 143 -11.66 -4.80 -2.17
N GLU A 144 -11.71 -4.01 -3.22
CA GLU A 144 -12.55 -2.82 -3.36
C GLU A 144 -13.87 -3.07 -4.12
N THR A 145 -14.08 -4.27 -4.66
CA THR A 145 -15.22 -4.59 -5.51
C THR A 145 -16.57 -4.16 -4.94
N PRO A 146 -16.91 -4.42 -3.65
CA PRO A 146 -18.19 -3.98 -3.10
C PRO A 146 -18.37 -2.46 -3.14
N THR A 147 -17.33 -1.72 -2.78
CA THR A 147 -17.37 -0.26 -2.75
C THR A 147 -17.60 0.35 -4.13
N ILE A 148 -16.93 -0.19 -5.15
CA ILE A 148 -17.07 0.25 -6.54
C ILE A 148 -18.49 -0.04 -7.05
N ILE A 149 -18.98 -1.26 -6.83
CA ILE A 149 -20.32 -1.67 -7.29
C ILE A 149 -21.42 -0.86 -6.59
N GLU A 150 -21.36 -0.69 -5.27
CA GLU A 150 -22.32 0.12 -4.53
C GLU A 150 -22.40 1.56 -5.03
N ALA A 151 -21.26 2.17 -5.32
CA ALA A 151 -21.20 3.54 -5.82
C ALA A 151 -21.92 3.73 -7.17
N ALA A 152 -21.92 2.72 -8.03
CA ALA A 152 -22.65 2.71 -9.29
C ALA A 152 -24.11 2.27 -9.12
N ALA A 153 -24.34 1.08 -8.57
CA ALA A 153 -25.65 0.44 -8.50
C ALA A 153 -26.72 1.27 -7.76
N PHE A 154 -26.33 2.05 -6.73
CA PHE A 154 -27.24 2.92 -5.99
C PHE A 154 -27.45 4.31 -6.60
N LYS A 155 -26.85 4.58 -7.76
CA LYS A 155 -26.93 5.85 -8.48
C LYS A 155 -27.20 5.67 -9.98
N ASP A 156 -27.91 4.60 -10.33
CA ASP A 156 -28.28 4.26 -11.71
C ASP A 156 -27.08 4.11 -12.67
N GLY A 157 -25.89 3.82 -12.13
CA GLY A 157 -24.70 3.49 -12.89
C GLY A 157 -24.73 2.04 -13.39
N ILE A 158 -24.01 1.74 -14.45
CA ILE A 158 -23.96 0.42 -15.09
C ILE A 158 -22.82 -0.40 -14.48
N VAL A 159 -23.15 -1.64 -14.07
CA VAL A 159 -22.20 -2.58 -13.47
C VAL A 159 -21.90 -3.72 -14.45
N ILE A 160 -20.68 -3.74 -14.98
CA ILE A 160 -20.16 -4.78 -15.88
C ILE A 160 -19.11 -5.60 -15.16
N VAL A 161 -19.33 -6.91 -15.08
CA VAL A 161 -18.47 -7.82 -14.31
C VAL A 161 -17.89 -8.90 -15.20
N GLN A 162 -16.56 -9.05 -15.18
CA GLN A 162 -15.91 -10.26 -15.67
C GLN A 162 -15.87 -11.33 -14.58
N VAL A 163 -16.07 -12.59 -14.96
CA VAL A 163 -15.92 -13.72 -14.05
C VAL A 163 -15.00 -14.78 -14.65
N ASN A 164 -14.29 -15.53 -13.79
CA ASN A 164 -13.49 -16.67 -14.24
C ASN A 164 -14.40 -17.86 -14.62
N GLU A 165 -15.50 -18.02 -13.89
CA GLU A 165 -16.39 -19.17 -14.05
C GLU A 165 -17.87 -18.79 -13.79
N VAL A 166 -18.79 -19.44 -14.51
CA VAL A 166 -20.22 -19.42 -14.23
C VAL A 166 -20.62 -20.79 -13.68
N VAL A 167 -21.28 -20.80 -12.51
CA VAL A 167 -21.61 -22.03 -11.76
C VAL A 167 -23.08 -22.09 -11.38
N ASP A 168 -23.57 -23.28 -11.02
CA ASP A 168 -24.96 -23.47 -10.59
C ASP A 168 -25.23 -22.90 -9.18
N SER A 169 -24.22 -22.93 -8.31
CA SER A 169 -24.31 -22.37 -6.96
C SER A 169 -22.95 -21.84 -6.47
N LEU A 170 -23.00 -20.75 -5.72
CA LEU A 170 -21.82 -20.10 -5.17
C LEU A 170 -21.50 -20.64 -3.76
N PRO A 171 -20.23 -20.66 -3.35
CA PRO A 171 -19.85 -20.93 -1.95
C PRO A 171 -20.49 -19.94 -0.96
N ARG A 172 -20.64 -18.70 -1.38
CA ARG A 172 -21.37 -17.60 -0.73
C ARG A 172 -21.72 -16.53 -1.76
N VAL A 173 -22.67 -15.66 -1.44
CA VAL A 173 -22.95 -14.45 -2.22
C VAL A 173 -22.25 -13.29 -1.57
N ASP A 174 -21.28 -12.69 -2.27
CA ASP A 174 -20.58 -11.47 -1.84
C ASP A 174 -21.27 -10.21 -2.40
N ILE A 175 -21.76 -10.28 -3.64
CA ILE A 175 -22.50 -9.21 -4.30
C ILE A 175 -23.83 -9.79 -4.83
N PRO A 176 -24.98 -9.19 -4.46
CA PRO A 176 -26.27 -9.59 -4.98
C PRO A 176 -26.40 -9.36 -6.49
N GLY A 177 -27.03 -10.28 -7.21
CA GLY A 177 -27.19 -10.19 -8.65
C GLY A 177 -27.99 -8.97 -9.12
N ASP A 178 -28.90 -8.46 -8.32
CA ASP A 178 -29.69 -7.26 -8.65
C ASP A 178 -28.85 -5.95 -8.68
N TRP A 179 -27.62 -5.98 -8.18
CA TRP A 179 -26.66 -4.88 -8.31
C TRP A 179 -25.82 -4.97 -9.60
N VAL A 180 -26.00 -6.01 -10.40
CA VAL A 180 -25.16 -6.30 -11.56
C VAL A 180 -26.00 -6.22 -12.83
N ASP A 181 -25.54 -5.51 -13.85
CA ASP A 181 -26.23 -5.37 -15.13
C ASP A 181 -25.73 -6.36 -16.18
N VAL A 182 -24.42 -6.55 -16.25
CA VAL A 182 -23.76 -7.39 -17.26
C VAL A 182 -22.74 -8.31 -16.61
N VAL A 183 -22.83 -9.60 -16.95
CA VAL A 183 -21.83 -10.61 -16.58
C VAL A 183 -21.23 -11.19 -17.85
N VAL A 184 -19.90 -11.24 -17.93
CA VAL A 184 -19.16 -11.89 -19.00
C VAL A 184 -18.14 -12.87 -18.43
N LYS A 185 -18.10 -14.09 -18.98
CA LYS A 185 -17.04 -15.03 -18.68
C LYS A 185 -15.78 -14.60 -19.44
N ALA A 186 -14.69 -14.32 -18.70
CA ALA A 186 -13.41 -14.02 -19.31
C ALA A 186 -12.82 -15.25 -20.03
N ASP A 187 -12.03 -15.02 -21.07
CA ASP A 187 -11.35 -16.08 -21.84
C ASP A 187 -10.26 -16.79 -20.99
N LYS A 188 -9.72 -16.09 -20.01
CA LYS A 188 -8.76 -16.57 -19.02
C LYS A 188 -9.02 -15.90 -17.66
N PRO A 189 -8.67 -16.54 -16.55
CA PRO A 189 -8.78 -15.94 -15.23
C PRO A 189 -8.04 -14.61 -15.13
N TYR A 190 -8.53 -13.68 -14.31
CA TYR A 190 -7.84 -12.44 -14.05
C TYR A 190 -6.44 -12.69 -13.49
N GLN A 191 -5.51 -11.84 -13.88
CA GLN A 191 -4.11 -11.98 -13.50
C GLN A 191 -3.85 -11.26 -12.18
N LEU A 192 -2.97 -11.87 -11.37
CA LEU A 192 -2.48 -11.29 -10.13
C LEU A 192 -1.01 -10.93 -10.31
N GLU A 193 -0.58 -9.88 -9.65
CA GLU A 193 0.81 -9.44 -9.67
C GLU A 193 1.40 -9.38 -8.27
N ALA A 194 2.61 -9.91 -8.11
CA ALA A 194 3.33 -9.83 -6.86
C ALA A 194 3.79 -8.39 -6.60
N LEU A 195 3.20 -7.76 -5.60
CA LEU A 195 3.52 -6.40 -5.16
C LEU A 195 4.32 -6.40 -3.85
N PHE A 196 4.04 -7.33 -2.95
CA PHE A 196 4.58 -7.36 -1.58
C PHE A 196 5.75 -8.33 -1.43
N THR A 197 5.98 -9.21 -2.40
CA THR A 197 7.12 -10.14 -2.40
C THR A 197 8.43 -9.38 -2.54
N ARG A 198 9.34 -9.60 -1.59
CA ARG A 198 10.72 -9.10 -1.60
C ARG A 198 11.67 -10.29 -1.46
N ASP A 199 12.64 -10.37 -2.36
CA ASP A 199 13.70 -11.37 -2.26
C ASP A 199 14.68 -10.96 -1.15
N PRO A 200 14.81 -11.75 -0.07
CA PRO A 200 15.73 -11.42 1.03
C PRO A 200 17.18 -11.25 0.58
N GLN A 201 17.58 -11.83 -0.55
CA GLN A 201 18.94 -11.67 -1.09
C GLN A 201 19.30 -10.20 -1.37
N ASN A 202 18.30 -9.37 -1.66
CA ASN A 202 18.48 -7.96 -2.01
C ASN A 202 18.48 -7.02 -0.78
N ILE A 203 18.28 -7.54 0.42
CA ILE A 203 18.36 -6.74 1.66
C ILE A 203 19.82 -6.40 1.95
N THR A 204 20.12 -5.12 2.11
CA THR A 204 21.47 -4.59 2.38
C THR A 204 21.77 -4.53 3.88
N GLU A 205 23.06 -4.45 4.24
CA GLU A 205 23.48 -4.25 5.63
C GLU A 205 23.02 -2.89 6.19
N LEU A 206 22.86 -1.86 5.35
CA LEU A 206 22.29 -0.58 5.78
C LEU A 206 20.83 -0.75 6.20
N GLN A 207 20.03 -1.50 5.43
CA GLN A 207 18.64 -1.78 5.77
C GLN A 207 18.53 -2.63 7.04
N ILE A 208 19.45 -3.56 7.26
CA ILE A 208 19.55 -4.33 8.51
C ILE A 208 19.87 -3.41 9.68
N LEU A 209 20.83 -2.49 9.54
CA LEU A 209 21.17 -1.50 10.57
C LEU A 209 19.97 -0.65 10.95
N MET A 210 19.28 -0.10 9.94
CA MET A 210 18.06 0.69 10.16
C MET A 210 16.97 -0.13 10.86
N ALA A 211 16.78 -1.40 10.47
CA ALA A 211 15.83 -2.31 11.09
C ALA A 211 16.18 -2.60 12.57
N MET A 212 17.46 -2.83 12.90
CA MET A 212 17.92 -3.00 14.29
C MET A 212 17.61 -1.74 15.13
N MET A 213 17.87 -0.56 14.57
CA MET A 213 17.52 0.71 15.23
C MET A 213 16.03 0.88 15.42
N ALA A 214 15.21 0.60 14.41
CA ALA A 214 13.76 0.69 14.51
C ALA A 214 13.21 -0.25 15.59
N ILE A 215 13.63 -1.52 15.60
CA ILE A 215 13.22 -2.51 16.61
C ILE A 215 13.55 -2.02 18.02
N LYS A 216 14.76 -1.54 18.25
CA LYS A 216 15.22 -1.17 19.59
C LYS A 216 14.79 0.24 20.01
N GLY A 217 14.91 1.20 19.10
CA GLY A 217 14.67 2.62 19.37
C GLY A 217 13.23 3.08 19.17
N ILE A 218 12.36 2.28 18.55
CA ILE A 218 10.96 2.64 18.33
C ILE A 218 10.02 1.54 18.84
N TYR A 219 10.09 0.33 18.30
CA TYR A 219 9.16 -0.75 18.68
C TYR A 219 9.25 -1.08 20.17
N ALA A 220 10.46 -1.29 20.67
CA ALA A 220 10.67 -1.61 22.09
C ALA A 220 10.47 -0.41 22.99
N GLU A 221 10.93 0.79 22.58
CA GLU A 221 10.82 2.03 23.38
C GLU A 221 9.35 2.41 23.61
N HIS A 222 8.48 2.21 22.61
CA HIS A 222 7.07 2.57 22.69
C HIS A 222 6.12 1.36 22.92
N GLY A 223 6.65 0.15 23.04
CA GLY A 223 5.84 -1.05 23.26
C GLY A 223 4.82 -1.29 22.15
N VAL A 224 5.19 -1.10 20.88
CA VAL A 224 4.30 -1.16 19.72
C VAL A 224 3.65 -2.53 19.61
N GLN A 225 2.33 -2.63 19.78
CA GLN A 225 1.59 -3.89 19.70
C GLN A 225 0.96 -4.11 18.32
N SER A 226 0.36 -3.07 17.74
CA SER A 226 -0.35 -3.14 16.47
C SER A 226 0.25 -2.18 15.45
N LEU A 227 0.40 -2.63 14.20
CA LEU A 227 1.14 -1.86 13.21
C LEU A 227 0.81 -2.18 11.75
N ASN A 228 1.26 -1.28 10.88
CA ASN A 228 1.34 -1.49 9.44
C ASN A 228 2.77 -1.25 8.96
N HIS A 229 3.26 -2.12 8.09
CA HIS A 229 4.46 -1.91 7.30
C HIS A 229 4.12 -1.44 5.90
N GLY A 230 4.78 -0.38 5.46
CA GLY A 230 4.83 -0.02 4.05
C GLY A 230 5.62 -1.06 3.24
N ILE A 231 5.47 -1.01 1.92
CA ILE A 231 6.13 -1.92 0.98
C ILE A 231 7.61 -1.52 0.83
N GLY A 232 8.55 -2.44 1.06
CA GLY A 232 9.95 -2.18 0.81
C GLY A 232 10.92 -3.15 1.47
N PHE A 233 12.20 -3.04 1.13
CA PHE A 233 13.26 -3.85 1.74
C PHE A 233 13.55 -3.43 3.18
N ASN A 234 13.33 -2.16 3.51
CA ASN A 234 13.53 -1.65 4.88
C ASN A 234 12.61 -2.36 5.87
N THR A 235 11.32 -2.46 5.56
CA THR A 235 10.33 -3.13 6.41
C THR A 235 10.47 -4.65 6.34
N ALA A 236 10.81 -5.22 5.19
CA ALA A 236 11.15 -6.64 5.06
C ALA A 236 12.33 -7.04 5.96
N ALA A 237 13.34 -6.18 6.10
CA ALA A 237 14.45 -6.40 7.04
C ALA A 237 13.96 -6.45 8.48
N ILE A 238 13.03 -5.57 8.90
CA ILE A 238 12.44 -5.62 10.25
C ILE A 238 11.73 -6.96 10.47
N GLU A 239 10.87 -7.39 9.54
CA GLU A 239 10.11 -8.64 9.61
C GLU A 239 11.03 -9.85 9.82
N LEU A 240 12.12 -9.92 9.07
CA LEU A 240 13.10 -11.01 9.14
C LEU A 240 14.05 -10.92 10.36
N LEU A 241 14.15 -9.76 11.02
CA LEU A 241 14.94 -9.59 12.24
C LEU A 241 14.14 -9.85 13.51
N LEU A 242 12.82 -9.87 13.48
CA LEU A 242 12.01 -10.18 14.67
C LEU A 242 12.38 -11.55 15.27
N PRO A 243 12.44 -12.67 14.49
CA PRO A 243 12.74 -14.00 15.05
C PRO A 243 14.18 -14.20 15.51
N THR A 244 15.08 -13.29 15.21
CA THR A 244 16.51 -13.40 15.50
C THR A 244 16.96 -12.27 16.42
N TYR A 245 17.21 -11.09 15.89
CA TYR A 245 17.65 -9.95 16.67
C TYR A 245 16.63 -9.53 17.74
N GLY A 246 15.35 -9.46 17.38
CA GLY A 246 14.28 -9.18 18.33
C GLY A 246 14.18 -10.21 19.46
N GLU A 247 14.30 -11.50 19.13
CA GLU A 247 14.33 -12.60 20.11
C GLU A 247 15.53 -12.44 21.07
N SER A 248 16.73 -12.11 20.55
CA SER A 248 17.92 -11.89 21.36
C SER A 248 17.79 -10.75 22.37
N LEU A 249 16.88 -9.81 22.10
CA LEU A 249 16.53 -8.69 23.00
C LEU A 249 15.41 -9.04 23.99
N GLY A 250 14.85 -10.26 23.92
CA GLY A 250 13.74 -10.70 24.77
C GLY A 250 12.43 -9.96 24.50
N LEU A 251 12.17 -9.55 23.25
CA LEU A 251 11.04 -8.71 22.86
C LEU A 251 9.82 -9.51 22.38
N LYS A 252 9.94 -10.82 22.15
CA LYS A 252 8.83 -11.68 21.73
C LYS A 252 7.67 -11.62 22.74
N GLY A 253 6.46 -11.51 22.22
CA GLY A 253 5.25 -11.34 23.03
C GLY A 253 5.06 -9.95 23.63
N LYS A 254 6.02 -9.02 23.43
CA LYS A 254 5.97 -7.64 23.95
C LYS A 254 5.68 -6.60 22.88
N ILE A 255 6.06 -6.87 21.63
CA ILE A 255 5.91 -5.97 20.50
C ILE A 255 5.43 -6.71 19.25
N ALA A 256 4.93 -5.99 18.24
CA ALA A 256 4.66 -6.45 16.87
C ALA A 256 3.74 -7.69 16.79
N LYS A 257 2.67 -7.69 17.58
CA LYS A 257 1.75 -8.83 17.71
C LYS A 257 0.63 -8.82 16.67
N ASN A 258 0.07 -7.63 16.39
CA ASN A 258 -1.13 -7.48 15.57
C ASN A 258 -0.84 -6.58 14.36
N TRP A 259 -1.23 -7.04 13.19
CA TRP A 259 -0.85 -6.38 11.95
C TRP A 259 -2.08 -6.07 11.07
N VAL A 260 -2.03 -4.93 10.41
CA VAL A 260 -3.04 -4.51 9.43
C VAL A 260 -2.32 -4.18 8.12
N LEU A 261 -2.18 -5.14 7.23
CA LEU A 261 -1.43 -5.03 5.97
C LEU A 261 -1.71 -6.22 5.04
N ASN A 262 -1.24 -6.15 3.80
CA ASN A 262 -1.16 -7.34 2.97
C ASN A 262 -0.10 -8.30 3.52
N PRO A 263 -0.32 -9.62 3.44
CA PRO A 263 0.61 -10.60 3.98
C PRO A 263 1.91 -10.64 3.17
N HIS A 264 2.95 -10.01 3.68
CA HIS A 264 4.29 -10.06 3.07
C HIS A 264 4.90 -11.46 3.27
N PRO A 265 5.46 -12.11 2.23
CA PRO A 265 6.13 -13.39 2.40
C PRO A 265 7.30 -13.35 3.41
N THR A 266 7.96 -12.20 3.56
CA THR A 266 9.03 -11.98 4.56
C THR A 266 8.55 -12.05 6.01
N MET A 267 7.22 -12.04 6.25
CA MET A 267 6.65 -12.26 7.59
C MET A 267 6.55 -13.75 7.97
N ILE A 268 6.68 -14.67 7.03
CA ILE A 268 6.53 -16.10 7.30
C ILE A 268 7.39 -16.56 8.49
N PRO A 269 8.69 -16.24 8.57
CA PRO A 269 9.50 -16.63 9.74
C PRO A 269 8.99 -16.03 11.07
N ALA A 270 8.48 -14.81 11.07
CA ALA A 270 7.91 -14.20 12.27
C ALA A 270 6.58 -14.86 12.69
N ILE A 271 5.76 -15.29 11.72
CA ILE A 271 4.52 -16.02 11.98
C ILE A 271 4.85 -17.40 12.55
N GLU A 272 5.71 -18.17 11.87
CA GLU A 272 6.07 -19.54 12.28
C GLU A 272 6.80 -19.59 13.63
N SER A 273 7.57 -18.57 13.95
CA SER A 273 8.21 -18.46 15.27
C SER A 273 7.28 -17.90 16.36
N GLY A 274 6.00 -17.62 16.05
CA GLY A 274 4.99 -17.20 17.03
C GLY A 274 5.17 -15.77 17.54
N TRP A 275 5.67 -14.86 16.70
CA TRP A 275 5.68 -13.40 16.96
C TRP A 275 4.35 -12.75 16.67
N VAL A 276 3.66 -13.22 15.62
CA VAL A 276 2.45 -12.62 15.09
C VAL A 276 1.23 -13.35 15.63
N GLU A 277 0.35 -12.63 16.30
CA GLU A 277 -0.90 -13.16 16.85
C GLU A 277 -2.07 -12.97 15.88
N SER A 278 -2.09 -11.89 15.10
CA SER A 278 -3.15 -11.65 14.12
C SER A 278 -2.71 -10.77 12.95
N ILE A 279 -3.26 -11.06 11.77
CA ILE A 279 -3.11 -10.24 10.56
C ILE A 279 -4.48 -9.96 9.97
N HIS A 280 -4.90 -8.69 9.98
CA HIS A 280 -6.04 -8.21 9.22
C HIS A 280 -5.57 -7.66 7.88
N SER A 281 -5.93 -8.32 6.78
CA SER A 281 -5.36 -8.06 5.47
C SER A 281 -6.16 -7.07 4.64
N PHE A 282 -5.46 -6.29 3.80
CA PHE A 282 -6.08 -5.49 2.73
C PHE A 282 -6.49 -6.37 1.55
N GLY A 283 -5.75 -7.43 1.32
CA GLY A 283 -5.86 -8.42 0.28
C GLY A 283 -4.76 -9.46 0.44
N GLY A 284 -4.68 -10.41 -0.48
CA GLY A 284 -3.63 -11.42 -0.50
C GLY A 284 -2.36 -10.94 -1.20
N GLU A 285 -1.40 -11.83 -1.28
CA GLU A 285 -0.22 -11.74 -2.13
C GLU A 285 -0.10 -13.03 -2.92
N VAL A 286 0.33 -12.92 -4.16
CA VAL A 286 0.45 -14.08 -5.07
C VAL A 286 1.37 -15.14 -4.48
N GLY A 287 0.83 -16.36 -4.41
CA GLY A 287 1.55 -17.52 -3.89
C GLY A 287 1.43 -17.72 -2.38
N MET A 288 0.75 -16.81 -1.67
CA MET A 288 0.48 -16.94 -0.24
C MET A 288 -0.84 -17.67 0.08
N GLU A 289 -1.65 -18.00 -0.91
CA GLU A 289 -3.03 -18.47 -0.72
C GLU A 289 -3.10 -19.75 0.12
N LYS A 290 -2.26 -20.75 -0.17
CA LYS A 290 -2.21 -22.00 0.57
C LYS A 290 -1.69 -21.80 1.99
N TYR A 291 -0.66 -20.97 2.13
CA TYR A 291 -0.08 -20.65 3.43
C TYR A 291 -1.09 -19.94 4.33
N ILE A 292 -1.78 -18.93 3.80
CA ILE A 292 -2.82 -18.19 4.54
C ILE A 292 -3.96 -19.14 4.96
N ALA A 293 -4.44 -19.97 4.04
CA ALA A 293 -5.52 -20.93 4.33
C ALA A 293 -5.14 -21.95 5.42
N ALA A 294 -3.86 -22.26 5.57
CA ALA A 294 -3.34 -23.16 6.60
C ALA A 294 -3.16 -22.50 7.98
N ARG A 295 -3.27 -21.16 8.07
CA ARG A 295 -3.03 -20.39 9.29
C ARG A 295 -4.24 -19.58 9.77
N PRO A 296 -5.41 -20.23 10.01
CA PRO A 296 -6.61 -19.57 10.54
C PRO A 296 -6.44 -19.05 11.98
N ASP A 297 -5.38 -19.45 12.64
CA ASP A 297 -4.95 -18.95 13.95
C ASP A 297 -4.40 -17.52 13.89
N VAL A 298 -3.88 -17.11 12.73
CA VAL A 298 -3.27 -15.79 12.51
C VAL A 298 -4.12 -14.92 11.56
N PHE A 299 -4.65 -15.51 10.48
CA PHE A 299 -5.42 -14.78 9.47
C PHE A 299 -6.93 -14.92 9.69
N PHE A 300 -7.66 -13.83 9.40
CA PHE A 300 -9.13 -13.85 9.44
C PHE A 300 -9.68 -14.52 8.18
N ILE A 301 -9.97 -15.82 8.28
CA ILE A 301 -10.42 -16.66 7.19
C ILE A 301 -11.90 -17.01 7.37
N GLY A 302 -12.67 -16.98 6.29
CA GLY A 302 -14.05 -17.43 6.26
C GLY A 302 -14.17 -18.95 6.38
N LYS A 303 -15.38 -19.45 6.67
CA LYS A 303 -15.65 -20.89 6.76
C LYS A 303 -15.41 -21.66 5.47
N ASP A 304 -15.37 -20.95 4.34
CA ASP A 304 -15.04 -21.45 3.00
C ASP A 304 -13.52 -21.55 2.74
N GLY A 305 -12.68 -21.25 3.73
CA GLY A 305 -11.22 -21.30 3.63
C GLY A 305 -10.60 -20.11 2.90
N THR A 306 -11.39 -19.09 2.56
CA THR A 306 -10.90 -17.91 1.85
C THR A 306 -10.81 -16.69 2.75
N MET A 307 -9.88 -15.81 2.44
CA MET A 307 -9.73 -14.53 3.09
C MET A 307 -10.85 -13.58 2.63
N ARG A 308 -11.45 -12.87 3.58
CA ARG A 308 -12.47 -11.84 3.29
C ARG A 308 -11.87 -10.46 3.41
N SER A 309 -10.79 -10.24 2.69
CA SER A 309 -10.17 -8.95 2.63
C SER A 309 -11.15 -7.91 2.08
N ASN A 310 -11.28 -6.81 2.80
CA ASN A 310 -12.03 -5.64 2.34
C ASN A 310 -11.12 -4.44 2.50
N ARG A 311 -10.64 -3.90 1.40
CA ARG A 311 -9.66 -2.83 1.40
C ARG A 311 -10.15 -1.59 2.13
N THR A 312 -11.38 -1.17 1.90
CA THR A 312 -11.95 0.02 2.56
C THR A 312 -11.97 -0.15 4.08
N LEU A 313 -12.47 -1.30 4.57
CA LEU A 313 -12.51 -1.59 5.99
C LEU A 313 -11.09 -1.69 6.58
N SER A 314 -10.19 -2.37 5.90
CA SER A 314 -8.80 -2.55 6.37
C SER A 314 -8.03 -1.23 6.42
N GLN A 315 -8.22 -0.35 5.44
CA GLN A 315 -7.64 1.00 5.44
C GLN A 315 -8.21 1.84 6.60
N ALA A 316 -9.52 1.77 6.83
CA ALA A 316 -10.15 2.46 7.95
C ALA A 316 -9.65 1.91 9.31
N ALA A 317 -9.55 0.59 9.47
CA ALA A 317 -8.99 -0.04 10.66
C ALA A 317 -7.53 0.39 10.88
N GLY A 318 -6.72 0.42 9.83
CA GLY A 318 -5.33 0.89 9.90
C GLY A 318 -5.22 2.35 10.31
N GLN A 319 -6.12 3.20 9.87
CA GLN A 319 -6.13 4.62 10.25
C GLN A 319 -6.39 4.81 11.75
N TYR A 320 -7.27 4.02 12.34
CA TYR A 320 -7.75 4.26 13.70
C TYR A 320 -7.27 3.25 14.75
N ALA A 321 -6.94 2.03 14.36
CA ALA A 321 -6.73 0.93 15.30
C ALA A 321 -5.25 0.56 15.54
N ILE A 322 -4.32 0.95 14.66
CA ILE A 322 -2.90 0.61 14.83
C ILE A 322 -2.15 1.65 15.67
N ASP A 323 -1.14 1.17 16.38
CA ASP A 323 -0.22 2.02 17.17
C ASP A 323 0.81 2.70 16.29
N MET A 324 1.22 2.07 15.20
CA MET A 324 2.31 2.57 14.36
C MET A 324 2.11 2.24 12.88
N PHE A 325 2.44 3.22 12.06
CA PHE A 325 2.78 3.04 10.66
C PHE A 325 4.27 3.28 10.46
N ILE A 326 4.94 2.41 9.71
CA ILE A 326 6.30 2.62 9.25
C ILE A 326 6.38 2.32 7.75
N GLY A 327 6.92 3.27 6.99
CA GLY A 327 7.05 3.16 5.55
C GLY A 327 8.22 3.97 5.00
N SER A 328 8.43 3.83 3.70
CA SER A 328 9.46 4.56 2.96
C SER A 328 8.82 5.58 2.02
N THR A 329 9.63 6.54 1.57
CA THR A 329 9.24 7.57 0.62
C THR A 329 10.34 7.81 -0.40
N LEU A 330 10.06 8.57 -1.45
CA LEU A 330 11.06 8.98 -2.45
C LEU A 330 11.74 10.30 -2.11
N GLN A 331 11.02 11.21 -1.46
CA GLN A 331 11.55 12.50 -1.01
C GLN A 331 11.00 12.86 0.37
N LEU A 332 11.85 13.48 1.17
CA LEU A 332 11.55 14.16 2.43
C LEU A 332 12.07 15.59 2.33
N ASP A 333 11.24 16.58 2.64
CA ASP A 333 11.74 17.95 2.75
C ASP A 333 12.35 18.21 4.15
N TYR A 334 12.95 19.39 4.27
CA TYR A 334 13.63 19.79 5.51
C TYR A 334 12.69 20.03 6.69
N GLU A 335 11.38 19.99 6.47
CA GLU A 335 10.37 20.07 7.52
C GLU A 335 9.85 18.70 7.96
N GLY A 336 10.09 17.66 7.14
CA GLY A 336 9.63 16.30 7.35
C GLY A 336 8.34 15.94 6.60
N ASN A 337 7.91 16.76 5.62
CA ASN A 337 6.90 16.34 4.66
C ASN A 337 7.48 15.33 3.70
N SER A 338 6.67 14.35 3.26
CA SER A 338 7.15 13.32 2.35
C SER A 338 6.26 13.16 1.11
N SER A 339 6.86 12.70 0.02
CA SER A 339 6.11 12.34 -1.18
C SER A 339 6.77 11.23 -1.98
N THR A 340 5.93 10.37 -2.56
CA THR A 340 6.28 9.38 -3.58
C THR A 340 5.95 9.87 -4.99
N VAL A 341 5.53 11.13 -5.11
CA VAL A 341 5.30 11.83 -6.36
C VAL A 341 6.46 12.76 -6.61
N THR A 342 7.23 12.49 -7.67
CA THR A 342 8.40 13.28 -8.06
C THR A 342 8.32 13.66 -9.53
N LYS A 343 9.14 14.63 -9.96
CA LYS A 343 9.28 14.96 -11.39
C LYS A 343 9.70 13.71 -12.17
N GLY A 344 8.94 13.35 -13.20
CA GLY A 344 9.16 12.18 -14.02
C GLY A 344 8.74 10.84 -13.40
N ARG A 345 8.17 10.81 -12.17
CA ARG A 345 7.64 9.60 -11.55
C ARG A 345 6.45 9.90 -10.65
N LEU A 346 5.26 9.51 -11.07
CA LEU A 346 4.03 9.66 -10.30
C LEU A 346 3.60 8.30 -9.72
N SER A 347 4.22 7.92 -8.61
CA SER A 347 3.89 6.63 -7.97
C SER A 347 2.54 6.64 -7.25
N GLY A 348 2.04 7.82 -6.87
CA GLY A 348 0.84 7.93 -6.04
C GLY A 348 1.10 7.53 -4.58
N PHE A 349 0.05 7.44 -3.79
CA PHE A 349 0.13 7.29 -2.34
C PHE A 349 -0.29 5.90 -1.84
N GLY A 350 -1.25 5.26 -2.52
CA GLY A 350 -1.88 4.06 -2.01
C GLY A 350 -2.54 4.30 -0.66
N GLY A 351 -2.26 3.43 0.31
CA GLY A 351 -2.79 3.53 1.66
C GLY A 351 -1.90 4.27 2.65
N ALA A 352 -0.70 4.72 2.25
CA ALA A 352 0.26 5.31 3.18
C ALA A 352 -0.29 6.52 3.97
N PRO A 353 -1.01 7.49 3.38
CA PRO A 353 -1.58 8.59 4.16
C PRO A 353 -2.65 8.13 5.14
N ASN A 354 -3.44 7.10 4.82
CA ASN A 354 -4.45 6.57 5.75
C ASN A 354 -3.81 5.88 6.95
N MET A 355 -2.68 5.20 6.73
CA MET A 355 -1.89 4.57 7.79
C MET A 355 -1.03 5.58 8.54
N GLY A 356 -0.46 6.55 7.85
CA GLY A 356 0.49 7.56 8.35
C GLY A 356 -0.14 8.88 8.75
N HIS A 357 -1.42 8.91 9.09
CA HIS A 357 -2.10 10.09 9.61
C HIS A 357 -2.29 9.99 11.13
N ASN A 358 -1.89 11.03 11.85
CA ASN A 358 -2.09 11.13 13.29
C ASN A 358 -3.09 12.27 13.61
N PRO A 359 -4.39 11.98 13.74
CA PRO A 359 -5.44 13.00 13.86
C PRO A 359 -5.47 13.74 15.21
N GLY A 360 -4.36 13.84 15.92
CA GLY A 360 -4.27 14.57 17.18
C GLY A 360 -5.00 13.91 18.35
N GLY A 361 -5.14 12.58 18.30
CA GLY A 361 -5.81 11.77 19.30
C GLY A 361 -7.12 11.16 18.81
N ARG A 362 -7.51 10.09 19.47
CA ARG A 362 -8.73 9.33 19.15
C ARG A 362 -9.91 9.90 19.95
N ARG A 363 -10.94 10.38 19.27
CA ARG A 363 -12.07 11.08 19.89
C ARG A 363 -12.92 10.21 20.82
N HIS A 364 -12.92 8.90 20.63
CA HIS A 364 -13.82 7.96 21.29
C HIS A 364 -13.08 6.77 21.90
N SER A 365 -11.88 7.01 22.46
CA SER A 365 -11.14 5.96 23.16
C SER A 365 -11.89 5.54 24.42
N THR A 366 -12.14 4.24 24.54
CA THR A 366 -12.70 3.65 25.75
C THR A 366 -11.60 3.40 26.79
N PRO A 367 -11.95 3.25 28.09
CA PRO A 367 -10.97 2.85 29.10
C PRO A 367 -10.25 1.54 28.75
N GLU A 368 -10.96 0.58 28.14
CA GLU A 368 -10.38 -0.69 27.70
C GLU A 368 -9.31 -0.47 26.61
N TRP A 369 -9.59 0.38 25.62
CA TRP A 369 -8.61 0.71 24.59
C TRP A 369 -7.38 1.41 25.17
N GLN A 370 -7.59 2.34 26.12
CA GLN A 370 -6.50 3.04 26.79
C GLN A 370 -5.65 2.10 27.64
N SER A 371 -6.27 1.07 28.25
CA SER A 371 -5.56 0.08 29.07
C SER A 371 -4.63 -0.85 28.28
N LEU A 372 -4.83 -0.94 26.97
CA LEU A 372 -3.93 -1.71 26.09
C LEU A 372 -2.60 -0.98 25.83
N ARG A 373 -2.47 0.26 26.27
CA ARG A 373 -1.29 1.10 26.08
C ARG A 373 -0.72 1.53 27.42
N ASP A 374 0.60 1.67 27.47
CA ASP A 374 1.26 2.23 28.65
C ASP A 374 0.86 3.71 28.80
N ASN A 375 0.28 4.05 29.94
CA ASN A 375 -0.21 5.40 30.23
C ASN A 375 0.92 6.44 30.40
N ASP A 376 2.16 6.00 30.57
CA ASP A 376 3.33 6.85 30.73
C ASP A 376 4.00 7.19 29.38
N ASP A 377 3.54 6.58 28.26
CA ASP A 377 4.02 6.93 26.94
C ASP A 377 3.59 8.37 26.57
N PRO A 378 4.54 9.29 26.25
CA PRO A 378 4.22 10.66 25.85
C PRO A 378 3.31 10.75 24.59
N LEU A 379 3.37 9.72 23.75
CA LEU A 379 2.48 9.56 22.59
C LEU A 379 1.18 8.82 22.95
N GLY A 380 1.05 8.37 24.19
CA GLY A 380 0.22 7.29 24.64
C GLY A 380 -1.25 7.54 24.70
N LYS A 381 -1.80 8.69 24.59
CA LYS A 381 -3.25 8.90 24.75
C LYS A 381 -4.01 8.89 23.42
N GLY A 382 -3.86 7.81 22.66
CA GLY A 382 -4.55 7.61 21.40
C GLY A 382 -3.85 8.22 20.19
N GLN A 383 -2.63 8.65 20.32
CA GLN A 383 -1.77 9.07 19.20
C GLN A 383 -1.12 7.86 18.53
N LYS A 384 -0.82 7.99 17.25
CA LYS A 384 -0.18 6.99 16.43
C LYS A 384 1.27 7.40 16.14
N LEU A 385 2.16 6.42 16.14
CA LEU A 385 3.51 6.61 15.61
C LEU A 385 3.47 6.59 14.10
N VAL A 386 4.09 7.56 13.48
CA VAL A 386 4.24 7.67 12.02
C VAL A 386 5.73 7.79 11.72
N VAL A 387 6.29 6.72 11.16
CA VAL A 387 7.72 6.55 10.97
C VAL A 387 8.05 6.55 9.49
N GLN A 388 8.93 7.44 9.06
CA GLN A 388 9.55 7.41 7.74
C GLN A 388 10.92 6.75 7.86
N MET A 389 11.12 5.61 7.17
CA MET A 389 12.38 4.87 7.18
C MET A 389 12.98 4.89 5.79
N VAL A 390 14.07 5.64 5.63
CA VAL A 390 14.68 5.91 4.32
C VAL A 390 16.20 5.87 4.41
N GLU A 391 16.85 5.37 3.37
CA GLU A 391 18.29 5.61 3.16
C GLU A 391 18.50 7.08 2.77
N THR A 392 19.60 7.69 3.16
CA THR A 392 19.88 9.11 2.85
C THR A 392 20.01 9.38 1.36
N TYR A 393 20.39 8.35 0.56
CA TYR A 393 20.41 8.37 -0.91
C TYR A 393 19.52 7.28 -1.48
N GLY A 394 18.67 7.65 -2.43
CA GLY A 394 17.86 6.70 -3.19
C GLY A 394 18.69 5.83 -4.14
N SER A 395 18.07 4.80 -4.69
CA SER A 395 18.69 3.89 -5.68
C SER A 395 19.19 4.61 -6.93
N ASN A 396 18.64 5.78 -7.25
CA ASN A 396 19.06 6.67 -8.32
C ASN A 396 20.29 7.54 -7.95
N LYS A 397 20.89 7.32 -6.79
CA LYS A 397 22.03 8.08 -6.24
C LYS A 397 21.72 9.58 -6.00
N LYS A 398 20.46 9.95 -5.87
CA LYS A 398 20.04 11.30 -5.48
C LYS A 398 19.72 11.32 -3.98
N PRO A 399 19.98 12.45 -3.28
CA PRO A 399 19.56 12.62 -1.91
C PRO A 399 18.03 12.44 -1.78
N VAL A 400 17.59 11.75 -0.74
CA VAL A 400 16.18 11.66 -0.39
C VAL A 400 15.71 12.95 0.30
N PHE A 401 16.60 13.61 1.04
CA PHE A 401 16.34 14.91 1.65
C PHE A 401 16.48 16.03 0.64
N VAL A 402 15.43 16.82 0.46
CA VAL A 402 15.33 17.92 -0.49
C VAL A 402 14.86 19.20 0.20
N GLU A 403 15.24 20.35 -0.33
CA GLU A 403 14.78 21.63 0.18
C GLU A 403 13.27 21.82 -0.07
N GLU A 404 12.81 21.41 -1.24
CA GLU A 404 11.41 21.47 -1.66
C GLU A 404 11.02 20.16 -2.36
N LEU A 405 9.84 19.61 -2.02
CA LEU A 405 9.32 18.42 -2.67
C LEU A 405 9.00 18.69 -4.15
N ASP A 406 9.38 17.77 -5.03
CA ASP A 406 8.97 17.80 -6.44
C ASP A 406 7.45 17.83 -6.61
N ALA A 407 6.70 17.35 -5.62
CA ALA A 407 5.23 17.41 -5.56
C ALA A 407 4.66 18.82 -5.81
N LEU A 408 5.35 19.87 -5.36
CA LEU A 408 4.94 21.26 -5.60
C LEU A 408 5.07 21.64 -7.08
N ALA A 409 6.08 21.16 -7.77
CA ALA A 409 6.23 21.35 -9.22
C ALA A 409 5.19 20.54 -10.01
N VAL A 410 4.91 19.31 -9.58
CA VAL A 410 3.87 18.46 -10.18
C VAL A 410 2.49 19.11 -10.00
N GLN A 411 2.18 19.68 -8.83
CA GLN A 411 0.95 20.45 -8.62
C GLN A 411 0.76 21.53 -9.70
N LYS A 412 1.79 22.34 -9.91
CA LYS A 412 1.75 23.44 -10.88
C LYS A 412 1.61 22.93 -12.31
N GLN A 413 2.36 21.89 -12.66
CA GLN A 413 2.36 21.30 -14.01
C GLN A 413 1.02 20.65 -14.34
N ALA A 414 0.44 19.90 -13.42
CA ALA A 414 -0.82 19.19 -13.63
C ALA A 414 -2.07 20.03 -13.29
N GLY A 415 -1.91 21.24 -12.75
CA GLY A 415 -3.01 22.12 -12.36
C GLY A 415 -3.81 21.61 -11.17
N LEU A 416 -3.18 20.86 -10.25
CA LEU A 416 -3.84 20.33 -9.07
C LEU A 416 -4.14 21.42 -8.04
N ALA A 417 -5.26 21.31 -7.33
CA ALA A 417 -5.63 22.24 -6.27
C ALA A 417 -4.63 22.19 -5.10
N ASN A 418 -4.15 21.00 -4.74
CA ASN A 418 -3.19 20.76 -3.69
C ASN A 418 -1.96 20.03 -4.21
N ALA A 419 -0.81 20.28 -3.58
CA ALA A 419 0.39 19.50 -3.88
C ALA A 419 0.19 18.05 -3.40
N PRO A 420 0.61 17.04 -4.19
CA PRO A 420 0.50 15.66 -3.82
C PRO A 420 1.54 15.27 -2.75
N VAL A 421 1.37 15.79 -1.53
CA VAL A 421 2.13 15.43 -0.35
C VAL A 421 1.54 14.15 0.24
N MET A 422 2.38 13.13 0.46
CA MET A 422 1.94 11.84 0.96
C MET A 422 1.69 11.86 2.48
N ILE A 423 2.68 12.32 3.24
CA ILE A 423 2.57 12.47 4.70
C ILE A 423 3.09 13.85 5.07
N TYR A 424 2.28 14.58 5.83
CA TYR A 424 2.64 15.91 6.29
C TYR A 424 3.59 15.85 7.50
N SER A 425 4.41 16.87 7.63
CA SER A 425 5.41 16.97 8.71
C SER A 425 4.80 16.85 10.10
N GLU A 426 3.61 17.40 10.30
CA GLU A 426 2.88 17.39 11.57
C GLU A 426 2.47 15.98 12.01
N ASP A 427 2.25 15.07 11.04
CA ASP A 427 1.95 13.66 11.31
C ASP A 427 3.22 12.83 11.57
N THR A 428 4.36 13.20 10.97
CA THR A 428 5.60 12.43 11.09
C THR A 428 6.20 12.53 12.49
N THR A 429 6.22 11.42 13.20
CA THR A 429 6.76 11.35 14.58
C THR A 429 8.25 10.99 14.61
N HIS A 430 8.70 10.16 13.67
CA HIS A 430 10.08 9.68 13.60
C HIS A 430 10.57 9.63 12.15
N ILE A 431 11.85 9.88 11.98
CA ILE A 431 12.59 9.55 10.77
C ILE A 431 13.74 8.63 11.14
N VAL A 432 13.92 7.53 10.41
CA VAL A 432 15.04 6.59 10.57
C VAL A 432 15.86 6.59 9.29
N THR A 433 17.15 6.79 9.44
CA THR A 433 18.14 6.63 8.36
C THR A 433 19.26 5.70 8.83
N GLU A 434 20.20 5.36 7.96
CA GLU A 434 21.42 4.62 8.34
C GLU A 434 22.32 5.37 9.33
N GLU A 435 22.10 6.68 9.49
CA GLU A 435 22.86 7.48 10.45
C GLU A 435 22.25 7.48 11.85
N GLY A 436 20.91 7.42 11.97
CA GLY A 436 20.25 7.43 13.26
C GLY A 436 18.74 7.58 13.20
N ILE A 437 18.15 7.88 14.35
CA ILE A 437 16.71 8.16 14.51
C ILE A 437 16.53 9.60 14.97
N ALA A 438 15.69 10.36 14.27
CA ALA A 438 15.16 11.63 14.72
C ALA A 438 13.75 11.43 15.33
N TYR A 439 13.59 11.77 16.61
CA TYR A 439 12.34 11.73 17.38
C TYR A 439 11.64 13.07 17.25
N LEU A 440 11.01 13.32 16.13
CA LEU A 440 10.49 14.64 15.75
C LEU A 440 9.38 15.14 16.67
N TYR A 441 8.64 14.25 17.33
CA TYR A 441 7.62 14.62 18.30
C TYR A 441 8.19 15.24 19.59
N LYS A 442 9.50 15.09 19.83
CA LYS A 442 10.19 15.71 20.96
C LYS A 442 10.69 17.13 20.64
N ALA A 443 10.82 17.46 19.36
CA ALA A 443 11.26 18.79 18.93
C ALA A 443 10.19 19.84 19.26
N LYS A 444 10.60 20.94 19.90
CA LYS A 444 9.70 21.99 20.40
C LYS A 444 9.50 23.12 19.42
N THR A 445 10.42 23.29 18.49
CA THR A 445 10.38 24.34 17.47
C THR A 445 10.63 23.75 16.08
N LYS A 446 10.29 24.53 15.05
CA LYS A 446 10.56 24.15 13.66
C LYS A 446 12.06 24.01 13.41
N GLU A 447 12.86 24.92 13.96
CA GLU A 447 14.32 24.92 13.82
C GLU A 447 14.94 23.68 14.47
N GLU A 448 14.46 23.29 15.66
CA GLU A 448 14.92 22.09 16.35
C GLU A 448 14.55 20.83 15.56
N ARG A 449 13.36 20.80 14.94
CA ARG A 449 12.91 19.73 14.06
C ARG A 449 13.80 19.61 12.81
N GLN A 450 14.08 20.73 12.13
CA GLN A 450 14.98 20.76 10.98
C GLN A 450 16.41 20.34 11.34
N ALA A 451 16.92 20.80 12.49
CA ALA A 451 18.22 20.38 12.98
C ALA A 451 18.28 18.87 13.28
N ALA A 452 17.21 18.29 13.82
CA ALA A 452 17.13 16.84 14.05
C ALA A 452 17.15 16.03 12.74
N ILE A 453 16.44 16.50 11.70
CA ILE A 453 16.46 15.88 10.38
C ILE A 453 17.87 16.00 9.76
N ALA A 454 18.49 17.18 9.84
CA ALA A 454 19.85 17.39 9.35
C ALA A 454 20.88 16.48 10.06
N ALA A 455 20.73 16.27 11.38
CA ALA A 455 21.64 15.44 12.16
C ALA A 455 21.69 13.97 11.71
N ILE A 456 20.64 13.47 11.09
CA ILE A 456 20.57 12.11 10.52
C ILE A 456 20.62 12.09 9.00
N GLY A 457 20.86 13.23 8.36
CA GLY A 457 20.88 13.40 6.90
C GLY A 457 22.16 12.90 6.22
N GLY A 458 23.14 12.40 6.96
CA GLY A 458 24.39 11.84 6.42
C GLY A 458 25.18 12.85 5.59
N VAL A 459 25.73 12.40 4.49
CA VAL A 459 26.54 13.24 3.57
C VAL A 459 25.72 13.98 2.52
N THR A 460 24.40 14.05 2.69
CA THR A 460 23.54 14.87 1.83
C THR A 460 23.77 16.36 2.03
N PRO A 461 23.35 17.24 1.09
CA PRO A 461 23.45 18.69 1.30
C PRO A 461 22.85 19.16 2.63
N LEU A 462 21.70 18.58 3.03
CA LEU A 462 21.10 18.88 4.34
C LEU A 462 21.98 18.37 5.50
N GLY A 463 22.41 17.11 5.45
CA GLY A 463 23.20 16.50 6.52
C GLY A 463 24.52 17.24 6.76
N MET A 464 25.13 17.77 5.71
CA MET A 464 26.35 18.58 5.80
C MET A 464 26.17 19.94 6.50
N THR A 465 24.93 20.38 6.75
CA THR A 465 24.65 21.59 7.54
C THR A 465 24.66 21.31 9.04
N SER A 466 24.60 20.04 9.46
CA SER A 466 24.66 19.67 10.87
C SER A 466 26.06 19.88 11.44
N THR A 467 26.15 20.56 12.58
CA THR A 467 27.42 20.71 13.31
C THR A 467 27.51 19.69 14.44
N LYS A 468 28.72 19.42 14.88
CA LYS A 468 28.94 18.52 16.01
C LYS A 468 28.23 19.02 17.27
N GLU A 469 28.29 20.33 17.56
CA GLU A 469 27.66 20.95 18.71
C GLU A 469 26.13 20.80 18.67
N SER A 470 25.52 20.96 17.48
CA SER A 470 24.10 20.75 17.28
C SER A 470 23.72 19.28 17.50
N LEU A 471 24.48 18.37 16.91
CA LEU A 471 24.25 16.92 17.07
C LEU A 471 24.37 16.50 18.55
N ASP A 472 25.42 16.92 19.25
CA ASP A 472 25.61 16.58 20.66
C ASP A 472 24.46 17.12 21.54
N SER A 473 24.01 18.36 21.32
CA SER A 473 22.85 18.95 22.00
C SER A 473 21.55 18.16 21.74
N LEU A 474 21.28 17.76 20.49
CA LEU A 474 20.09 16.97 20.14
C LEU A 474 20.12 15.56 20.74
N ARG A 475 21.31 14.96 20.85
CA ARG A 475 21.49 13.66 21.52
C ARG A 475 21.26 13.77 23.03
N GLU A 476 21.82 14.79 23.70
CA GLU A 476 21.60 15.07 25.13
C GLU A 476 20.10 15.30 25.42
N ALA A 477 19.40 16.01 24.55
CA ALA A 477 17.94 16.21 24.63
C ALA A 477 17.12 14.96 24.29
N GLY A 478 17.75 13.88 23.80
CA GLY A 478 17.07 12.66 23.36
C GLY A 478 16.19 12.83 22.11
N ILE A 479 16.42 13.89 21.34
CA ILE A 479 15.72 14.18 20.08
C ILE A 479 16.35 13.40 18.92
N VAL A 480 17.64 13.10 19.01
CA VAL A 480 18.37 12.25 18.07
C VAL A 480 19.05 11.12 18.82
N LYS A 481 18.99 9.91 18.27
CA LYS A 481 19.78 8.77 18.73
C LYS A 481 20.54 8.17 17.56
N LEU A 482 21.83 8.02 17.71
CA LEU A 482 22.69 7.28 16.79
C LEU A 482 22.65 5.77 17.13
N PRO A 483 23.11 4.86 16.24
CA PRO A 483 23.20 3.44 16.56
C PRO A 483 23.93 3.16 17.89
N GLU A 484 25.01 3.89 18.16
CA GLU A 484 25.84 3.76 19.36
C GLU A 484 25.06 4.12 20.63
N ASP A 485 24.15 5.10 20.59
CA ASP A 485 23.29 5.49 21.72
C ASP A 485 22.27 4.41 22.06
N LEU A 486 21.92 3.58 21.07
CA LEU A 486 21.10 2.40 21.24
C LEU A 486 21.91 1.14 21.59
N GLY A 487 23.24 1.27 21.74
CA GLY A 487 24.15 0.15 21.99
C GLY A 487 24.25 -0.81 20.80
N ILE A 488 24.09 -0.29 19.58
CA ILE A 488 24.21 -1.04 18.32
C ILE A 488 25.56 -0.69 17.70
N LYS A 489 26.37 -1.70 17.41
CA LYS A 489 27.58 -1.53 16.60
C LYS A 489 27.23 -1.72 15.14
N ARG A 490 27.58 -0.76 14.29
CA ARG A 490 27.31 -0.82 12.83
C ARG A 490 27.84 -2.11 12.18
N SER A 491 28.96 -2.65 12.66
CA SER A 491 29.55 -3.90 12.18
C SER A 491 28.76 -5.17 12.55
N GLU A 492 27.77 -5.05 13.43
CA GLU A 492 26.86 -6.16 13.79
C GLU A 492 25.70 -6.31 12.80
N ALA A 493 25.42 -5.30 11.98
CA ALA A 493 24.39 -5.33 10.96
C ALA A 493 24.83 -6.23 9.78
N LYS A 494 24.64 -7.52 9.93
CA LYS A 494 25.04 -8.55 8.95
C LYS A 494 23.84 -9.32 8.43
N ARG A 495 23.90 -9.73 7.18
CA ARG A 495 22.87 -10.55 6.56
C ARG A 495 22.55 -11.84 7.33
N SER A 496 23.53 -12.40 8.05
CA SER A 496 23.33 -13.58 8.90
C SER A 496 22.33 -13.41 10.04
N LEU A 497 21.90 -12.17 10.32
CA LEU A 497 20.82 -11.88 11.28
C LEU A 497 19.44 -12.10 10.68
N LEU A 498 19.28 -12.12 9.35
CA LEU A 498 17.97 -12.36 8.72
C LEU A 498 17.56 -13.82 8.96
N ALA A 499 16.33 -14.04 9.40
CA ALA A 499 15.76 -15.37 9.62
C ALA A 499 15.62 -16.19 8.32
N ALA A 500 15.47 -15.50 7.19
CA ALA A 500 15.52 -16.07 5.85
C ALA A 500 16.41 -15.16 4.98
N GLN A 501 17.29 -15.74 4.17
CA GLN A 501 18.23 -15.01 3.32
C GLN A 501 17.91 -15.12 1.83
N THR A 502 16.99 -16.02 1.48
CA THR A 502 16.57 -16.32 0.12
C THR A 502 15.06 -16.55 0.07
N ILE A 503 14.50 -16.55 -1.14
CA ILE A 503 13.11 -16.98 -1.34
C ILE A 503 12.92 -18.45 -0.97
N ASP A 504 13.93 -19.30 -1.23
CA ASP A 504 13.86 -20.72 -0.91
C ASP A 504 13.77 -20.95 0.62
N ASP A 505 14.45 -20.13 1.42
CA ASP A 505 14.30 -20.18 2.88
C ASP A 505 12.84 -19.84 3.32
N LEU A 506 12.17 -18.91 2.62
CA LEU A 506 10.76 -18.59 2.91
C LEU A 506 9.83 -19.77 2.56
N ILE A 507 10.14 -20.49 1.48
CA ILE A 507 9.42 -21.73 1.12
C ILE A 507 9.61 -22.77 2.22
N GLU A 508 10.84 -22.98 2.68
CA GLU A 508 11.16 -23.92 3.76
C GLU A 508 10.45 -23.53 5.07
N TRP A 509 10.50 -22.26 5.47
CA TRP A 509 9.79 -21.75 6.64
C TRP A 509 8.27 -21.99 6.60
N SER A 510 7.68 -21.98 5.42
CA SER A 510 6.24 -22.22 5.21
C SER A 510 5.86 -23.69 5.05
N ASP A 511 6.80 -24.62 5.26
CA ASP A 511 6.62 -26.05 4.96
C ASP A 511 6.16 -26.33 3.52
N GLY A 512 6.66 -25.52 2.56
CA GLY A 512 6.34 -25.63 1.14
C GLY A 512 4.98 -25.04 0.73
N LEU A 513 4.26 -24.37 1.64
CA LEU A 513 2.94 -23.81 1.36
C LEU A 513 3.02 -22.46 0.62
N TYR A 514 4.12 -21.73 0.75
CA TYR A 514 4.37 -20.54 -0.05
C TYR A 514 4.86 -20.91 -1.44
N GLU A 515 4.16 -20.47 -2.47
CA GLU A 515 4.49 -20.75 -3.87
C GLU A 515 4.90 -19.44 -4.59
N PRO A 516 6.17 -19.02 -4.50
CA PRO A 516 6.60 -17.73 -5.04
C PRO A 516 6.31 -17.63 -6.54
N PRO A 517 5.95 -16.43 -7.05
CA PRO A 517 5.78 -16.19 -8.47
C PRO A 517 7.03 -16.56 -9.27
N MET A 518 6.85 -16.99 -10.53
CA MET A 518 7.93 -17.49 -11.41
C MET A 518 9.14 -16.58 -11.48
N LYS A 519 8.94 -15.25 -11.48
CA LYS A 519 10.04 -14.27 -11.53
C LYS A 519 10.98 -14.30 -10.32
N PHE A 520 10.57 -14.95 -9.21
CA PHE A 520 11.36 -15.12 -7.99
C PHE A 520 11.89 -16.54 -7.81
N ARG A 521 11.55 -17.48 -8.71
CA ARG A 521 12.06 -18.85 -8.65
C ARG A 521 13.42 -18.91 -9.33
N THR A 522 14.42 -19.27 -8.58
CA THR A 522 15.73 -19.63 -9.13
C THR A 522 15.65 -21.06 -9.63
N TRP A 523 15.77 -21.27 -10.93
CA TRP A 523 15.94 -22.61 -11.48
C TRP A 523 17.39 -23.02 -11.20
N SER A 524 17.59 -23.91 -10.22
CA SER A 524 18.84 -24.62 -10.02
C SER A 524 18.95 -25.80 -11.00
#